data_c3202ac0feb708ae161f4e1329f0f111
#
_entry.id   c3202ac0feb708ae161f4e1329f0f111
#
_cell.length_a   1.000
_cell.length_b   1.000
_cell.length_c   1.000
_cell.angle_alpha   90.00
_cell.angle_beta   90.00
_cell.angle_gamma   90.00
#
_symmetry.space_group_name_H-M   'P 1'
#
loop_
_entity.id
_entity.type
_entity.pdbx_description
1 polymer ?
#
loop_
_entity_poly.entity_id
_entity_poly.type
_entity_poly.pdbx_seq_one_letter_code
_entity_poly.pdbx_strand_id
1 'polypeptide(L)'
;MPHTDEAGKAPRRPTREEIAVVGLVPLLEPFFRGPVVRALMPAQLRDAMETHGLTPRHGAVLPQLLAGEPLSVSEIARRLHVSLPTASELVGGLSRAGIVERTEDPANRRRILVSLAEDFRAPLEDFVARRGEPLLRALDGLSPSERAGFLAGLSAWVHEVQN
;
A
#
# COMPACT_ATOMS: atom_id res chain seq x y z
N MET A 1 40.81 -1.96 -5.21
CA MET A 1 40.07 -1.21 -4.18
C MET A 1 39.19 -2.18 -3.44
N PRO A 2 39.40 -2.41 -2.15
CA PRO A 2 38.61 -3.39 -1.40
C PRO A 2 37.21 -2.86 -1.17
N HIS A 3 36.21 -3.65 -1.53
CA HIS A 3 34.85 -3.51 -1.06
C HIS A 3 34.86 -3.66 0.45
N THR A 4 34.56 -2.60 1.15
CA THR A 4 34.42 -2.55 2.59
C THR A 4 33.19 -3.38 2.95
N ASP A 5 33.50 -4.48 3.59
CA ASP A 5 32.66 -5.43 4.29
C ASP A 5 31.65 -4.73 5.21
N GLU A 6 30.40 -4.58 4.76
CA GLU A 6 29.26 -4.45 5.64
C GLU A 6 28.91 -5.83 6.22
N ALA A 7 29.89 -6.43 6.90
CA ALA A 7 29.67 -7.63 7.69
C ALA A 7 28.63 -7.32 8.77
N GLY A 8 27.46 -7.93 8.61
CA GLY A 8 26.26 -7.74 9.35
C GLY A 8 26.43 -7.51 10.84
N LYS A 9 26.08 -6.31 11.28
CA LYS A 9 25.84 -6.02 12.69
C LYS A 9 24.73 -6.97 13.14
N ALA A 10 25.06 -7.87 14.08
CA ALA A 10 24.09 -8.79 14.63
C ALA A 10 22.83 -8.02 15.05
N PRO A 11 21.61 -8.51 14.73
CA PRO A 11 20.39 -7.81 15.06
C PRO A 11 20.32 -7.56 16.55
N ARG A 12 19.91 -6.35 16.93
CA ARG A 12 19.75 -6.01 18.35
C ARG A 12 18.72 -6.94 19.02
N ARG A 13 18.95 -7.27 20.26
CA ARG A 13 17.99 -8.07 21.02
C ARG A 13 16.77 -7.19 21.36
N PRO A 14 15.53 -7.65 21.07
CA PRO A 14 14.32 -6.92 21.42
C PRO A 14 14.07 -6.98 22.92
N THR A 15 13.39 -5.96 23.44
CA THR A 15 12.86 -5.95 24.80
C THR A 15 11.65 -6.88 24.93
N ARG A 16 11.18 -7.12 26.16
CA ARG A 16 9.96 -7.91 26.39
C ARG A 16 8.72 -7.29 25.73
N GLU A 17 8.59 -5.98 25.77
CA GLU A 17 7.50 -5.24 25.15
C GLU A 17 7.53 -5.35 23.63
N GLU A 18 8.71 -5.21 23.04
CA GLU A 18 8.90 -5.37 21.58
C GLU A 18 8.59 -6.80 21.11
N ILE A 19 8.96 -7.82 21.88
CA ILE A 19 8.60 -9.21 21.61
C ILE A 19 7.07 -9.39 21.62
N ALA A 20 6.38 -8.79 22.58
CA ALA A 20 4.93 -8.86 22.67
C ALA A 20 4.26 -8.23 21.42
N VAL A 21 4.75 -7.06 20.97
CA VAL A 21 4.26 -6.39 19.75
C VAL A 21 4.51 -7.24 18.51
N VAL A 22 5.73 -7.78 18.33
CA VAL A 22 6.04 -8.67 17.21
C VAL A 22 5.14 -9.90 17.19
N GLY A 23 4.79 -10.44 18.39
CA GLY A 23 3.89 -11.58 18.52
C GLY A 23 2.45 -11.33 18.06
N LEU A 24 2.02 -10.06 17.97
CA LEU A 24 0.68 -9.70 17.45
C LEU A 24 0.61 -9.71 15.92
N VAL A 25 1.74 -9.54 15.24
CA VAL A 25 1.77 -9.40 13.76
C VAL A 25 1.13 -10.58 13.02
N PRO A 26 1.40 -11.85 13.38
CA PRO A 26 0.75 -12.98 12.72
C PRO A 26 -0.78 -13.00 12.84
N LEU A 27 -1.33 -12.37 13.89
CA LEU A 27 -2.78 -12.29 14.10
C LEU A 27 -3.48 -11.35 13.11
N LEU A 28 -2.71 -10.55 12.37
CA LEU A 28 -3.22 -9.69 11.31
C LEU A 28 -3.39 -10.44 9.96
N GLU A 29 -2.96 -11.70 9.87
CA GLU A 29 -3.05 -12.51 8.65
C GLU A 29 -4.46 -12.48 8.02
N PRO A 30 -5.58 -12.63 8.78
CA PRO A 30 -6.92 -12.58 8.21
C PRO A 30 -7.26 -11.24 7.53
N PHE A 31 -6.63 -10.15 7.97
CA PHE A 31 -6.79 -8.83 7.36
C PHE A 31 -6.17 -8.76 5.97
N PHE A 32 -5.08 -9.51 5.72
CA PHE A 32 -4.35 -9.48 4.45
C PHE A 32 -4.80 -10.54 3.45
N ARG A 33 -5.16 -11.74 3.92
CA ARG A 33 -5.35 -12.93 3.06
C ARG A 33 -6.60 -13.76 3.40
N GLY A 34 -7.42 -13.33 4.33
CA GLY A 34 -8.58 -14.08 4.77
C GLY A 34 -9.66 -14.24 3.69
N PRO A 35 -10.52 -15.28 3.80
CA PRO A 35 -11.67 -15.45 2.92
C PRO A 35 -12.61 -14.25 2.93
N VAL A 36 -12.66 -13.52 4.04
CA VAL A 36 -13.43 -12.28 4.19
C VAL A 36 -12.94 -11.21 3.22
N VAL A 37 -11.63 -11.02 3.10
CA VAL A 37 -11.05 -10.03 2.16
C VAL A 37 -11.43 -10.38 0.72
N ARG A 38 -11.34 -11.66 0.36
CA ARG A 38 -11.73 -12.13 -0.97
C ARG A 38 -13.22 -11.95 -1.24
N ALA A 39 -14.06 -12.21 -0.25
CA ALA A 39 -15.52 -12.05 -0.35
C ALA A 39 -15.95 -10.58 -0.48
N LEU A 40 -15.23 -9.67 0.18
CA LEU A 40 -15.49 -8.23 0.11
C LEU A 40 -14.99 -7.58 -1.19
N MET A 41 -14.01 -8.20 -1.87
CA MET A 41 -13.43 -7.64 -3.08
C MET A 41 -14.46 -7.60 -4.21
N PRO A 42 -14.67 -6.45 -4.87
CA PRO A 42 -15.55 -6.38 -6.03
C PRO A 42 -15.17 -7.40 -7.10
N ALA A 43 -16.15 -8.07 -7.70
CA ALA A 43 -15.90 -9.11 -8.71
C ALA A 43 -15.04 -8.58 -9.86
N GLN A 44 -15.37 -7.40 -10.37
CA GLN A 44 -14.63 -6.73 -11.44
C GLN A 44 -13.14 -6.52 -11.07
N LEU A 45 -12.83 -6.09 -9.84
CA LEU A 45 -11.46 -5.90 -9.38
C LEU A 45 -10.74 -7.24 -9.23
N ARG A 46 -11.41 -8.25 -8.65
CA ARG A 46 -10.86 -9.59 -8.50
C ARG A 46 -10.53 -10.22 -9.85
N ASP A 47 -11.47 -10.16 -10.79
CA ASP A 47 -11.30 -10.71 -12.14
C ASP A 47 -10.15 -10.03 -12.88
N ALA A 48 -10.02 -8.70 -12.78
CA ALA A 48 -8.92 -7.95 -13.36
C ALA A 48 -7.58 -8.33 -12.71
N MET A 49 -7.54 -8.49 -11.39
CA MET A 49 -6.32 -8.92 -10.69
C MET A 49 -5.89 -10.34 -11.09
N GLU A 50 -6.82 -11.28 -11.16
CA GLU A 50 -6.54 -12.67 -11.55
C GLU A 50 -6.10 -12.76 -13.01
N THR A 51 -6.82 -12.09 -13.93
CA THR A 51 -6.52 -12.10 -15.37
C THR A 51 -5.14 -11.54 -15.70
N HIS A 52 -4.72 -10.49 -14.98
CA HIS A 52 -3.45 -9.81 -15.23
C HIS A 52 -2.33 -10.19 -14.26
N GLY A 53 -2.55 -11.19 -13.40
CA GLY A 53 -1.55 -11.67 -12.45
C GLY A 53 -1.12 -10.60 -11.44
N LEU A 54 -2.04 -9.71 -11.03
CA LEU A 54 -1.74 -8.66 -10.07
C LEU A 54 -1.62 -9.22 -8.66
N THR A 55 -0.72 -8.64 -7.89
CA THR A 55 -0.42 -9.05 -6.51
C THR A 55 -0.99 -8.05 -5.50
N PRO A 56 -1.03 -8.38 -4.20
CA PRO A 56 -1.39 -7.43 -3.15
C PRO A 56 -0.59 -6.11 -3.18
N ARG A 57 0.66 -6.14 -3.66
CA ARG A 57 1.48 -4.91 -3.83
C ARG A 57 0.87 -3.94 -4.84
N HIS A 58 0.29 -4.44 -5.94
CA HIS A 58 -0.47 -3.62 -6.88
C HIS A 58 -1.68 -3.00 -6.18
N GLY A 59 -2.37 -3.77 -5.34
CA GLY A 59 -3.51 -3.29 -4.56
C GLY A 59 -3.17 -2.14 -3.60
N ALA A 60 -1.91 -2.00 -3.16
CA ALA A 60 -1.50 -0.91 -2.29
C ALA A 60 -1.50 0.48 -2.98
N VAL A 61 -1.42 0.51 -4.31
CA VAL A 61 -1.50 1.75 -5.10
C VAL A 61 -2.92 2.34 -5.06
N LEU A 62 -3.93 1.49 -5.06
CA LEU A 62 -5.32 1.89 -5.27
C LEU A 62 -5.88 2.85 -4.19
N PRO A 63 -5.68 2.59 -2.87
CA PRO A 63 -6.10 3.53 -1.84
C PRO A 63 -5.40 4.89 -1.93
N GLN A 64 -4.17 4.94 -2.46
CA GLN A 64 -3.46 6.20 -2.65
C GLN A 64 -4.15 7.09 -3.68
N LEU A 65 -4.74 6.50 -4.70
CA LEU A 65 -5.47 7.19 -5.76
C LEU A 65 -6.90 7.56 -5.35
N LEU A 66 -7.50 6.85 -4.38
CA LEU A 66 -8.79 7.23 -3.80
C LEU A 66 -8.69 8.51 -2.97
N ALA A 67 -7.58 8.68 -2.26
CA ALA A 67 -7.41 9.73 -1.27
C ALA A 67 -7.22 11.14 -1.86
N GLY A 68 -7.21 11.32 -3.18
CA GLY A 68 -6.96 12.64 -3.73
C GLY A 68 -6.90 12.78 -5.24
N GLU A 69 -6.26 13.86 -5.65
CA GLU A 69 -5.97 14.24 -7.02
C GLU A 69 -5.09 13.19 -7.73
N PRO A 70 -5.08 13.16 -9.08
CA PRO A 70 -4.18 12.30 -9.83
C PRO A 70 -2.73 12.45 -9.35
N LEU A 71 -2.04 11.32 -9.16
CA LEU A 71 -0.69 11.27 -8.61
C LEU A 71 0.34 10.96 -9.71
N SER A 72 1.52 11.55 -9.62
CA SER A 72 2.64 11.08 -10.43
C SER A 72 3.20 9.76 -9.90
N VAL A 73 3.89 9.00 -10.76
CA VAL A 73 4.55 7.75 -10.36
C VAL A 73 5.57 8.00 -9.23
N SER A 74 6.27 9.13 -9.26
CA SER A 74 7.20 9.53 -8.18
C SER A 74 6.49 9.77 -6.85
N GLU A 75 5.30 10.37 -6.88
CA GLU A 75 4.49 10.58 -5.69
C GLU A 75 3.97 9.25 -5.13
N ILE A 76 3.54 8.33 -5.98
CA ILE A 76 3.14 6.98 -5.60
C ILE A 76 4.32 6.24 -4.95
N ALA A 77 5.52 6.31 -5.55
CA ALA A 77 6.73 5.71 -5.01
C ALA A 77 7.03 6.21 -3.59
N ARG A 78 6.96 7.53 -3.39
CA ARG A 78 7.17 8.17 -2.08
C ARG A 78 6.14 7.71 -1.04
N ARG A 79 4.85 7.68 -1.39
CA ARG A 79 3.77 7.28 -0.47
C ARG A 79 3.83 5.82 -0.08
N LEU A 80 4.25 4.96 -0.99
CA LEU A 80 4.37 3.52 -0.76
C LEU A 80 5.73 3.11 -0.19
N HIS A 81 6.67 4.04 -0.02
CA HIS A 81 8.05 3.78 0.40
C HIS A 81 8.76 2.73 -0.49
N VAL A 82 8.53 2.79 -1.79
CA VAL A 82 9.17 1.91 -2.78
C VAL A 82 10.03 2.70 -3.75
N SER A 83 10.92 2.02 -4.47
CA SER A 83 11.72 2.65 -5.52
C SER A 83 10.85 3.11 -6.69
N LEU A 84 11.33 4.11 -7.44
CA LEU A 84 10.64 4.60 -8.64
C LEU A 84 10.43 3.49 -9.70
N PRO A 85 11.40 2.62 -10.00
CA PRO A 85 11.18 1.47 -10.87
C PRO A 85 10.05 0.55 -10.39
N THR A 86 10.03 0.24 -9.09
CA THR A 86 8.95 -0.58 -8.49
C THR A 86 7.59 0.08 -8.63
N ALA A 87 7.46 1.37 -8.32
CA ALA A 87 6.19 2.09 -8.49
C ALA A 87 5.76 2.12 -9.97
N SER A 88 6.70 2.30 -10.90
CA SER A 88 6.43 2.28 -12.35
C SER A 88 5.91 0.91 -12.82
N GLU A 89 6.48 -0.18 -12.30
CA GLU A 89 6.04 -1.54 -12.58
C GLU A 89 4.61 -1.80 -12.06
N LEU A 90 4.34 -1.44 -10.80
CA LEU A 90 3.01 -1.57 -10.19
C LEU A 90 1.94 -0.79 -10.97
N VAL A 91 2.21 0.47 -11.28
CA VAL A 91 1.32 1.30 -12.10
C VAL A 91 1.16 0.74 -13.50
N GLY A 92 2.23 0.23 -14.10
CA GLY A 92 2.19 -0.43 -15.41
C GLY A 92 1.27 -1.65 -15.43
N GLY A 93 1.33 -2.50 -14.40
CA GLY A 93 0.44 -3.64 -14.22
C GLY A 93 -1.03 -3.23 -14.12
N LEU A 94 -1.33 -2.27 -13.26
CA LEU A 94 -2.68 -1.73 -13.08
C LEU A 94 -3.24 -1.05 -14.34
N SER A 95 -2.39 -0.35 -15.09
CA SER A 95 -2.77 0.29 -16.35
C SER A 95 -3.11 -0.74 -17.44
N ARG A 96 -2.32 -1.81 -17.57
CA ARG A 96 -2.64 -2.92 -18.48
C ARG A 96 -3.93 -3.64 -18.15
N ALA A 97 -4.27 -3.68 -16.86
CA ALA A 97 -5.53 -4.25 -16.38
C ALA A 97 -6.72 -3.28 -16.51
N GLY A 98 -6.51 -2.05 -16.97
CA GLY A 98 -7.55 -1.04 -17.12
C GLY A 98 -8.09 -0.48 -15.79
N ILE A 99 -7.40 -0.74 -14.67
CA ILE A 99 -7.83 -0.26 -13.34
C ILE A 99 -7.42 1.19 -13.12
N VAL A 100 -6.31 1.61 -13.71
CA VAL A 100 -5.83 2.99 -13.67
C VAL A 100 -5.60 3.55 -15.06
N GLU A 101 -5.78 4.85 -15.18
CA GLU A 101 -5.53 5.63 -16.38
C GLU A 101 -4.26 6.45 -16.22
N ARG A 102 -3.58 6.71 -17.34
CA ARG A 102 -2.36 7.53 -17.41
C ARG A 102 -2.62 8.71 -18.33
N THR A 103 -2.38 9.91 -17.84
CA THR A 103 -2.52 11.15 -18.59
C THR A 103 -1.27 12.01 -18.47
N GLU A 104 -0.97 12.80 -19.50
CA GLU A 104 0.09 13.81 -19.39
C GLU A 104 -0.34 14.91 -18.43
N ASP A 105 0.60 15.37 -17.59
CA ASP A 105 0.36 16.53 -16.74
C ASP A 105 0.27 17.80 -17.60
N PRO A 106 -0.85 18.53 -17.58
CA PRO A 106 -0.99 19.76 -18.35
C PRO A 106 0.07 20.84 -18.04
N ALA A 107 0.57 20.84 -16.80
CA ALA A 107 1.59 21.76 -16.33
C ALA A 107 3.02 21.32 -16.69
N ASN A 108 3.24 20.01 -16.93
CA ASN A 108 4.53 19.45 -17.26
C ASN A 108 4.40 18.17 -18.06
N ARG A 109 4.42 18.26 -19.39
CA ARG A 109 4.25 17.13 -20.32
C ARG A 109 5.24 15.97 -20.15
N ARG A 110 6.34 16.16 -19.43
CA ARG A 110 7.27 15.07 -19.07
C ARG A 110 6.80 14.24 -17.89
N ARG A 111 5.76 14.70 -17.19
CA ARG A 111 5.19 14.06 -16.03
C ARG A 111 3.91 13.33 -16.41
N ILE A 112 3.83 12.07 -16.03
CA ILE A 112 2.62 11.26 -16.18
C ILE A 112 1.87 11.26 -14.86
N LEU A 113 0.60 11.58 -14.93
CA LEU A 113 -0.35 11.48 -13.84
C LEU A 113 -1.13 10.17 -13.95
N VAL A 114 -1.41 9.58 -12.82
CA VAL A 114 -2.14 8.31 -12.67
C VAL A 114 -3.40 8.60 -11.87
N SER A 115 -4.53 8.14 -12.37
CA SER A 115 -5.83 8.19 -11.70
C SER A 115 -6.52 6.83 -11.77
N LEU A 116 -7.51 6.61 -10.91
CA LEU A 116 -8.38 5.45 -11.04
C LEU A 116 -9.27 5.61 -12.28
N ALA A 117 -9.48 4.52 -13.02
CA ALA A 117 -10.53 4.45 -14.00
C ALA A 117 -11.90 4.60 -13.28
N GLU A 118 -12.80 5.37 -13.88
CA GLU A 118 -14.06 5.78 -13.24
C GLU A 118 -14.89 4.59 -12.76
N ASP A 119 -14.97 3.53 -13.55
CA ASP A 119 -15.73 2.32 -13.23
C ASP A 119 -15.23 1.58 -11.96
N PHE A 120 -14.00 1.82 -11.55
CA PHE A 120 -13.41 1.20 -10.36
C PHE A 120 -13.53 2.07 -9.11
N ARG A 121 -13.87 3.35 -9.21
CA ARG A 121 -13.85 4.30 -8.09
C ARG A 121 -14.82 3.89 -7.00
N ALA A 122 -16.11 3.87 -7.27
CA ALA A 122 -17.13 3.57 -6.26
C ALA A 122 -17.02 2.14 -5.68
N PRO A 123 -16.79 1.07 -6.48
CA PRO A 123 -16.56 -0.26 -5.95
C PRO A 123 -15.32 -0.35 -5.05
N LEU A 124 -14.27 0.38 -5.37
CA LEU A 124 -13.03 0.38 -4.58
C LEU A 124 -13.20 1.17 -3.27
N GLU A 125 -13.91 2.30 -3.29
CA GLU A 125 -14.24 3.06 -2.07
C GLU A 125 -14.99 2.20 -1.07
N ASP A 126 -16.02 1.49 -1.52
CA ASP A 126 -16.80 0.56 -0.68
C ASP A 126 -15.92 -0.59 -0.14
N PHE A 127 -15.09 -1.18 -0.98
CA PHE A 127 -14.17 -2.23 -0.58
C PHE A 127 -13.15 -1.76 0.47
N VAL A 128 -12.54 -0.60 0.27
CA VAL A 128 -11.56 -0.03 1.21
C VAL A 128 -12.21 0.29 2.54
N ALA A 129 -13.42 0.87 2.52
CA ALA A 129 -14.16 1.20 3.73
C ALA A 129 -14.49 -0.07 4.54
N ARG A 130 -15.07 -1.09 3.90
CA ARG A 130 -15.44 -2.36 4.58
C ARG A 130 -14.23 -3.13 5.08
N ARG A 131 -13.19 -3.25 4.25
CA ARG A 131 -11.96 -3.92 4.64
C ARG A 131 -11.23 -3.19 5.74
N GLY A 132 -11.23 -1.86 5.68
CA GLY A 132 -10.56 -0.99 6.64
C GLY A 132 -11.29 -0.85 7.97
N GLU A 133 -12.56 -1.26 8.07
CA GLU A 133 -13.40 -1.02 9.24
C GLU A 133 -12.77 -1.43 10.58
N PRO A 134 -12.12 -2.60 10.74
CA PRO A 134 -11.46 -2.95 12.00
C PRO A 134 -10.33 -2.00 12.38
N LEU A 135 -9.53 -1.56 11.41
CA LEU A 135 -8.47 -0.59 11.61
C LEU A 135 -9.04 0.79 11.93
N LEU A 136 -10.06 1.24 11.21
CA LEU A 136 -10.70 2.53 11.44
C LEU A 136 -11.30 2.60 12.85
N ARG A 137 -12.00 1.55 13.30
CA ARG A 137 -12.51 1.47 14.69
C ARG A 137 -11.39 1.50 15.73
N ALA A 138 -10.27 0.85 15.47
CA ALA A 138 -9.11 0.93 16.35
C ALA A 138 -8.55 2.35 16.43
N LEU A 139 -8.44 3.03 15.28
CA LEU A 139 -7.99 4.44 15.22
C LEU A 139 -8.94 5.41 15.90
N ASP A 140 -10.25 5.16 15.87
CA ASP A 140 -11.27 6.00 16.53
C ASP A 140 -11.16 5.93 18.06
N GLY A 141 -10.65 4.81 18.60
CA GLY A 141 -10.37 4.65 20.02
C GLY A 141 -9.08 5.34 20.51
N LEU A 142 -8.26 5.88 19.61
CA LEU A 142 -6.99 6.52 19.96
C LEU A 142 -7.15 8.05 20.08
N SER A 143 -6.41 8.62 21.04
CA SER A 143 -6.21 10.08 21.10
C SER A 143 -5.45 10.58 19.84
N PRO A 144 -5.51 11.86 19.52
CA PRO A 144 -4.79 12.41 18.37
C PRO A 144 -3.27 12.12 18.38
N SER A 145 -2.65 12.14 19.56
CA SER A 145 -1.22 11.84 19.72
C SER A 145 -0.91 10.36 19.48
N GLU A 146 -1.72 9.45 20.05
CA GLU A 146 -1.57 8.01 19.83
C GLU A 146 -1.81 7.63 18.37
N ARG A 147 -2.81 8.22 17.72
CA ARG A 147 -3.07 8.04 16.29
C ARG A 147 -1.88 8.49 15.43
N ALA A 148 -1.32 9.67 15.72
CA ALA A 148 -0.13 10.16 15.01
C ALA A 148 1.07 9.23 15.22
N GLY A 149 1.30 8.75 16.45
CA GLY A 149 2.34 7.78 16.77
C GLY A 149 2.17 6.45 16.04
N PHE A 150 0.95 5.91 16.01
CA PHE A 150 0.63 4.69 15.29
C PHE A 150 0.91 4.82 13.77
N LEU A 151 0.45 5.90 13.16
CA LEU A 151 0.65 6.16 11.73
C LEU A 151 2.14 6.31 11.39
N ALA A 152 2.89 7.04 12.21
CA ALA A 152 4.33 7.20 12.05
C ALA A 152 5.07 5.87 12.19
N GLY A 153 4.74 5.07 13.19
CA GLY A 153 5.33 3.76 13.43
C GLY A 153 5.04 2.77 12.31
N LEU A 154 3.78 2.73 11.83
CA LEU A 154 3.39 1.89 10.70
C LEU A 154 4.14 2.27 9.42
N SER A 155 4.25 3.58 9.12
CA SER A 155 4.98 4.07 7.95
C SER A 155 6.46 3.71 8.02
N ALA A 156 7.10 3.87 9.20
CA ALA A 156 8.48 3.49 9.41
C ALA A 156 8.69 1.98 9.21
N TRP A 157 7.80 1.16 9.75
CA TRP A 157 7.87 -0.29 9.57
C TRP A 157 7.70 -0.72 8.12
N VAL A 158 6.74 -0.14 7.39
CA VAL A 158 6.59 -0.38 5.94
C VAL A 158 7.88 -0.04 5.19
N HIS A 159 8.50 1.09 5.52
CA HIS A 159 9.79 1.50 4.93
C HIS A 159 10.88 0.45 5.15
N GLU A 160 11.08 -0.04 6.38
CA GLU A 160 12.07 -1.06 6.71
C GLU A 160 11.84 -2.39 5.98
N VAL A 161 10.59 -2.79 5.79
CA VAL A 161 10.23 -4.05 5.11
C VAL A 161 10.42 -3.96 3.59
N GLN A 162 10.38 -2.75 3.00
CA GLN A 162 10.52 -2.55 1.55
C GLN A 162 11.97 -2.37 1.08
N ASN A 163 12.93 -2.10 1.98
CA ASN A 163 14.34 -1.93 1.71
C ASN A 163 15.15 -3.15 2.13
#